data_6bb03360f60bf8675340807834adaae3
#
_entry.id   6bb03360f60bf8675340807834adaae3
#
_cell.length_a   1.000
_cell.length_b   1.000
_cell.length_c   1.000
_cell.angle_alpha   90.00
_cell.angle_beta   90.00
_cell.angle_gamma   90.00
#
_symmetry.space_group_name_H-M   'P 1'
#
loop_
_entity.id
_entity.type
_entity.pdbx_description
1 polymer ?
#
loop_
_entity_poly.entity_id
_entity_poly.type
_entity_poly.pdbx_seq_one_letter_code
_entity_poly.pdbx_strand_id
1 'polypeptide(L)'
;FYKAAHVVCELGFDGVDINMGCPAKSIAHRGGGAGLIRIPEMAKEIIRATKQGVRDWANGQTLEDLEMEPERIRRIRQMNEERVRDWGDKAQIERRILPVSVKTRLGYDSIVITDWVQELLELEPAVISIHGRTLVQHYKGEANWDAIAAAAEIVRKTPTLIFGNGDIHSLYQAAQRIRTTGVHGVLI
;
A
#
# COMPACT_ATOMS: atom_id res chain seq x y z
N PHE A 1 -9.86 -8.43 -1.60
CA PHE A 1 -8.46 -8.10 -1.88
C PHE A 1 -7.82 -9.11 -2.84
N TYR A 2 -8.00 -10.42 -2.63
CA TYR A 2 -7.47 -11.46 -3.51
C TYR A 2 -7.84 -11.23 -5.00
N LYS A 3 -9.13 -11.15 -5.33
CA LYS A 3 -9.61 -10.87 -6.70
C LYS A 3 -9.16 -9.49 -7.22
N ALA A 4 -9.07 -8.49 -6.34
CA ALA A 4 -8.59 -7.17 -6.73
C ALA A 4 -7.10 -7.17 -7.11
N ALA A 5 -6.27 -7.95 -6.40
CA ALA A 5 -4.87 -8.13 -6.75
C ALA A 5 -4.69 -8.74 -8.14
N HIS A 6 -5.48 -9.76 -8.49
CA HIS A 6 -5.48 -10.33 -9.85
C HIS A 6 -5.82 -9.29 -10.91
N VAL A 7 -6.86 -8.47 -10.67
CA VAL A 7 -7.26 -7.41 -11.61
C VAL A 7 -6.13 -6.40 -11.81
N VAL A 8 -5.46 -5.99 -10.72
CA VAL A 8 -4.31 -5.07 -10.80
C VAL A 8 -3.18 -5.68 -11.62
N CYS A 9 -2.85 -6.95 -11.37
CA CYS A 9 -1.84 -7.67 -12.14
C CYS A 9 -2.22 -7.79 -13.62
N GLU A 10 -3.46 -8.19 -13.91
CA GLU A 10 -3.98 -8.36 -15.29
C GLU A 10 -4.03 -7.03 -16.04
N LEU A 11 -4.22 -5.91 -15.37
CA LEU A 11 -4.14 -4.57 -15.94
C LEU A 11 -2.70 -4.07 -16.15
N GLY A 12 -1.68 -4.85 -15.73
CA GLY A 12 -0.26 -4.54 -15.95
C GLY A 12 0.29 -3.40 -15.12
N PHE A 13 -0.21 -3.23 -13.90
CA PHE A 13 0.42 -2.34 -12.93
C PHE A 13 1.71 -2.94 -12.38
N ASP A 14 2.61 -2.08 -11.86
CA ASP A 14 3.92 -2.49 -11.33
C ASP A 14 3.89 -2.93 -9.86
N GLY A 15 2.78 -2.74 -9.17
CA GLY A 15 2.61 -3.13 -7.76
C GLY A 15 1.21 -2.87 -7.24
N VAL A 16 0.96 -3.33 -6.02
CA VAL A 16 -0.30 -3.11 -5.30
C VAL A 16 -0.02 -2.36 -4.01
N ASP A 17 -0.61 -1.17 -3.83
CA ASP A 17 -0.54 -0.43 -2.58
C ASP A 17 -1.87 -0.49 -1.82
N ILE A 18 -1.87 -1.03 -0.61
CA ILE A 18 -3.07 -1.22 0.21
C ILE A 18 -3.28 0.04 1.06
N ASN A 19 -4.43 0.69 0.89
CA ASN A 19 -4.77 1.87 1.66
C ASN A 19 -5.26 1.50 3.08
N MET A 20 -4.37 1.63 4.06
CA MET A 20 -4.64 1.48 5.49
C MET A 20 -4.58 2.83 6.23
N GLY A 21 -4.79 3.95 5.52
CA GLY A 21 -4.65 5.30 6.07
C GLY A 21 -5.86 6.22 5.81
N CYS A 22 -6.91 5.77 5.10
CA CYS A 22 -8.08 6.59 4.81
C CYS A 22 -8.78 7.02 6.12
N PRO A 23 -8.96 8.35 6.37
CA PRO A 23 -9.56 8.85 7.59
C PRO A 23 -11.08 9.00 7.52
N ALA A 24 -11.72 8.65 6.39
CA ALA A 24 -13.16 8.80 6.22
C ALA A 24 -13.91 7.99 7.29
N LYS A 25 -14.75 8.67 8.06
CA LYS A 25 -15.47 8.05 9.20
C LYS A 25 -16.30 6.83 8.79
N SER A 26 -16.99 6.89 7.64
CA SER A 26 -17.78 5.79 7.09
C SER A 26 -16.96 4.53 6.77
N ILE A 27 -15.67 4.68 6.49
CA ILE A 27 -14.74 3.59 6.21
C ILE A 27 -14.08 3.11 7.51
N ALA A 28 -13.53 4.03 8.29
CA ALA A 28 -12.76 3.71 9.49
C ALA A 28 -13.60 3.05 10.59
N HIS A 29 -14.83 3.49 10.78
CA HIS A 29 -15.76 2.87 11.75
C HIS A 29 -16.15 1.43 11.38
N ARG A 30 -16.05 1.07 10.11
CA ARG A 30 -16.29 -0.30 9.61
C ARG A 30 -15.02 -1.15 9.58
N GLY A 31 -13.93 -0.68 10.19
CA GLY A 31 -12.64 -1.39 10.22
C GLY A 31 -11.81 -1.27 8.93
N GLY A 32 -12.16 -0.34 8.01
CA GLY A 32 -11.38 -0.09 6.80
C GLY A 32 -10.42 1.10 6.93
N GLY A 33 -9.54 1.28 5.96
CA GLY A 33 -8.58 2.38 5.96
C GLY A 33 -7.79 2.44 7.27
N ALA A 34 -7.72 3.62 7.91
CA ALA A 34 -7.03 3.77 9.19
C ALA A 34 -7.70 3.03 10.36
N GLY A 35 -8.94 2.54 10.21
CA GLY A 35 -9.58 1.66 11.19
C GLY A 35 -8.88 0.32 11.38
N LEU A 36 -8.15 -0.15 10.37
CA LEU A 36 -7.36 -1.38 10.41
C LEU A 36 -6.26 -1.36 11.50
N ILE A 37 -5.78 -0.19 11.90
CA ILE A 37 -4.80 -0.05 12.98
C ILE A 37 -5.32 -0.65 14.30
N ARG A 38 -6.63 -0.62 14.50
CA ARG A 38 -7.29 -1.20 15.69
C ARG A 38 -7.58 -2.70 15.56
N ILE A 39 -7.38 -3.26 14.37
CA ILE A 39 -7.70 -4.67 14.07
C ILE A 39 -6.51 -5.27 13.27
N PRO A 40 -5.32 -5.42 13.90
CA PRO A 40 -4.10 -5.87 13.21
C PRO A 40 -4.28 -7.19 12.46
N GLU A 41 -4.99 -8.14 13.02
CA GLU A 41 -5.21 -9.44 12.36
C GLU A 41 -5.97 -9.30 11.03
N MET A 42 -6.99 -8.44 10.96
CA MET A 42 -7.69 -8.17 9.71
C MET A 42 -6.76 -7.51 8.67
N ALA A 43 -5.90 -6.60 9.10
CA ALA A 43 -4.91 -5.99 8.21
C ALA A 43 -3.92 -7.02 7.66
N LYS A 44 -3.45 -7.94 8.51
CA LYS A 44 -2.57 -9.05 8.08
C LYS A 44 -3.28 -9.98 7.10
N GLU A 45 -4.54 -10.33 7.34
CA GLU A 45 -5.33 -11.14 6.40
C GLU A 45 -5.49 -10.46 5.04
N ILE A 46 -5.71 -9.14 5.01
CA ILE A 46 -5.77 -8.36 3.78
C ILE A 46 -4.45 -8.42 3.01
N ILE A 47 -3.32 -8.26 3.70
CA ILE A 47 -1.99 -8.36 3.08
C ILE A 47 -1.75 -9.78 2.55
N ARG A 48 -2.06 -10.82 3.35
CA ARG A 48 -1.93 -12.23 2.93
C ARG A 48 -2.75 -12.51 1.67
N ALA A 49 -4.03 -12.11 1.68
CA ALA A 49 -4.93 -12.30 0.53
C ALA A 49 -4.44 -11.56 -0.72
N THR A 50 -3.91 -10.34 -0.57
CA THR A 50 -3.35 -9.57 -1.69
C THR A 50 -2.11 -10.26 -2.25
N LYS A 51 -1.17 -10.65 -1.39
CA LYS A 51 0.05 -11.38 -1.81
C LYS A 51 -0.27 -12.72 -2.44
N GLN A 52 -1.28 -13.43 -1.94
CA GLN A 52 -1.71 -14.70 -2.53
C GLN A 52 -2.28 -14.46 -3.93
N GLY A 53 -3.15 -13.45 -4.11
CA GLY A 53 -3.69 -13.12 -5.42
C GLY A 53 -2.60 -12.78 -6.45
N VAL A 54 -1.58 -12.01 -6.05
CA VAL A 54 -0.43 -11.72 -6.90
C VAL A 54 0.34 -13.00 -7.28
N ARG A 55 0.59 -13.90 -6.31
CA ARG A 55 1.31 -15.16 -6.56
C ARG A 55 0.54 -16.08 -7.50
N ASP A 56 -0.76 -16.25 -7.26
CA ASP A 56 -1.59 -17.15 -8.06
C ASP A 56 -1.70 -16.64 -9.50
N TRP A 57 -1.85 -15.33 -9.69
CA TRP A 57 -1.80 -14.73 -11.01
C TRP A 57 -0.43 -14.96 -11.68
N ALA A 58 0.68 -14.73 -10.99
CA ALA A 58 2.02 -14.97 -11.53
C ALA A 58 2.24 -16.42 -11.93
N ASN A 59 1.62 -17.37 -11.22
CA ASN A 59 1.65 -18.82 -11.49
C ASN A 59 0.66 -19.26 -12.58
N GLY A 60 -0.06 -18.34 -13.24
CA GLY A 60 -0.89 -18.64 -14.39
C GLY A 60 -2.39 -18.65 -14.15
N GLN A 61 -2.87 -18.45 -12.92
CA GLN A 61 -4.32 -18.34 -12.66
C GLN A 61 -4.93 -17.18 -13.45
N THR A 62 -6.08 -17.39 -14.04
CA THR A 62 -6.76 -16.44 -14.91
C THR A 62 -7.93 -15.74 -14.19
N LEU A 63 -8.49 -14.70 -14.82
CA LEU A 63 -9.69 -14.03 -14.30
C LEU A 63 -10.92 -14.96 -14.32
N GLU A 64 -10.96 -15.91 -15.25
CA GLU A 64 -12.03 -16.89 -15.38
C GLU A 64 -12.09 -17.83 -14.17
N ASP A 65 -10.92 -18.18 -13.61
CA ASP A 65 -10.80 -19.06 -12.44
C ASP A 65 -11.30 -18.38 -11.16
N LEU A 66 -11.56 -17.05 -11.18
CA LEU A 66 -11.92 -16.26 -10.01
C LEU A 66 -13.43 -16.12 -9.77
N GLU A 67 -14.26 -16.79 -10.57
CA GLU A 67 -15.73 -16.60 -10.50
C GLU A 67 -16.13 -15.11 -10.52
N MET A 68 -15.54 -14.35 -11.45
CA MET A 68 -15.87 -12.95 -11.66
C MET A 68 -17.00 -12.83 -12.68
N GLU A 69 -17.78 -11.74 -12.57
CA GLU A 69 -18.81 -11.42 -13.54
C GLU A 69 -18.23 -11.35 -14.96
N PRO A 70 -18.79 -12.07 -15.96
CA PRO A 70 -18.26 -12.11 -17.33
C PRO A 70 -18.11 -10.72 -17.97
N GLU A 71 -19.02 -9.80 -17.64
CA GLU A 71 -18.96 -8.41 -18.10
C GLU A 71 -17.71 -7.69 -17.62
N ARG A 72 -17.33 -7.92 -16.36
CA ARG A 72 -16.11 -7.33 -15.78
C ARG A 72 -14.85 -7.89 -16.45
N ILE A 73 -14.82 -9.20 -16.73
CA ILE A 73 -13.70 -9.85 -17.43
C ILE A 73 -13.56 -9.25 -18.84
N ARG A 74 -14.68 -9.13 -19.59
CA ARG A 74 -14.67 -8.50 -20.93
C ARG A 74 -14.12 -7.08 -20.88
N ARG A 75 -14.53 -6.29 -19.89
CA ARG A 75 -14.06 -4.91 -19.73
C ARG A 75 -12.55 -4.84 -19.50
N ILE A 76 -12.00 -5.70 -18.63
CA ILE A 76 -10.56 -5.76 -18.36
C ILE A 76 -9.80 -6.13 -19.62
N ARG A 77 -10.26 -7.13 -20.38
CA ARG A 77 -9.64 -7.54 -21.64
C ARG A 77 -9.65 -6.41 -22.66
N GLN A 78 -10.79 -5.75 -22.84
CA GLN A 78 -10.89 -4.59 -23.72
C GLN A 78 -9.88 -3.50 -23.35
N MET A 79 -9.74 -3.17 -22.06
CA MET A 79 -8.76 -2.19 -21.61
C MET A 79 -7.31 -2.61 -21.95
N ASN A 80 -7.00 -3.89 -21.85
CA ASN A 80 -5.68 -4.40 -22.21
C ASN A 80 -5.45 -4.35 -23.74
N GLU A 81 -6.44 -4.69 -24.55
CA GLU A 81 -6.37 -4.58 -26.01
C GLU A 81 -6.17 -3.11 -26.45
N GLU A 82 -6.92 -2.18 -25.85
CA GLU A 82 -6.76 -0.75 -26.09
C GLU A 82 -5.34 -0.28 -25.73
N ARG A 83 -4.79 -0.72 -24.59
CA ARG A 83 -3.44 -0.40 -24.17
C ARG A 83 -2.38 -0.96 -25.14
N VAL A 84 -2.52 -2.20 -25.56
CA VAL A 84 -1.59 -2.81 -26.55
C VAL A 84 -1.65 -2.08 -27.88
N ARG A 85 -2.84 -1.70 -28.33
CA ARG A 85 -3.02 -0.90 -29.56
C ARG A 85 -2.31 0.45 -29.47
N ASP A 86 -2.40 1.12 -28.31
CA ASP A 86 -1.89 2.49 -28.13
C ASP A 86 -0.37 2.52 -27.84
N TRP A 87 0.17 1.47 -27.21
CA TRP A 87 1.55 1.43 -26.69
C TRP A 87 2.42 0.34 -27.34
N GLY A 88 1.84 -0.53 -28.18
CA GLY A 88 2.52 -1.62 -28.88
C GLY A 88 3.11 -2.66 -27.93
N ASP A 89 4.23 -3.28 -28.34
CA ASP A 89 4.89 -4.35 -27.57
C ASP A 89 5.33 -3.91 -26.16
N LYS A 90 5.50 -2.62 -25.93
CA LYS A 90 5.80 -2.07 -24.58
C LYS A 90 4.67 -2.26 -23.57
N ALA A 91 3.48 -2.55 -24.05
CA ALA A 91 2.30 -2.79 -23.22
C ALA A 91 2.07 -4.28 -22.89
N GLN A 92 2.95 -5.18 -23.35
CA GLN A 92 2.86 -6.61 -22.99
C GLN A 92 3.02 -6.79 -21.48
N ILE A 93 2.13 -7.59 -20.90
CA ILE A 93 2.13 -7.88 -19.47
C ILE A 93 2.91 -9.17 -19.26
N GLU A 94 4.05 -9.04 -18.60
CA GLU A 94 4.83 -10.17 -18.14
C GLU A 94 4.29 -10.66 -16.78
N ARG A 95 3.98 -11.96 -16.69
CA ARG A 95 3.57 -12.56 -15.42
C ARG A 95 4.76 -12.66 -14.47
N ARG A 96 4.71 -11.88 -13.41
CA ARG A 96 5.74 -11.82 -12.37
C ARG A 96 5.11 -11.50 -11.03
N ILE A 97 5.79 -11.82 -9.94
CA ILE A 97 5.33 -11.44 -8.61
C ILE A 97 5.49 -9.93 -8.45
N LEU A 98 4.38 -9.22 -8.31
CA LEU A 98 4.37 -7.79 -8.06
C LEU A 98 4.60 -7.47 -6.59
N PRO A 99 5.27 -6.36 -6.25
CA PRO A 99 5.40 -5.91 -4.88
C PRO A 99 4.04 -5.51 -4.30
N VAL A 100 3.82 -5.87 -3.04
CA VAL A 100 2.66 -5.45 -2.26
C VAL A 100 3.13 -4.52 -1.17
N SER A 101 2.60 -3.30 -1.14
CA SER A 101 2.92 -2.27 -0.17
C SER A 101 1.69 -1.82 0.62
N VAL A 102 1.91 -1.07 1.68
CA VAL A 102 0.83 -0.51 2.50
C VAL A 102 1.08 0.98 2.76
N LYS A 103 0.01 1.78 2.71
CA LYS A 103 0.05 3.18 3.15
C LYS A 103 -0.83 3.35 4.38
N THR A 104 -0.25 3.85 5.47
CA THR A 104 -0.89 3.94 6.78
C THR A 104 -0.70 5.29 7.47
N ARG A 105 -1.12 5.40 8.74
CA ARG A 105 -0.96 6.56 9.62
C ARG A 105 -0.22 6.16 10.90
N LEU A 106 0.13 7.17 11.73
CA LEU A 106 0.80 6.96 13.03
C LEU A 106 -0.05 6.18 14.04
N GLY A 107 -1.36 6.16 13.84
CA GLY A 107 -2.31 5.53 14.73
C GLY A 107 -3.75 5.97 14.44
N TYR A 108 -4.68 5.50 15.23
CA TYR A 108 -6.10 5.91 15.13
C TYR A 108 -6.34 7.22 15.91
N ASP A 109 -6.25 7.18 17.22
CA ASP A 109 -6.42 8.31 18.16
C ASP A 109 -5.11 8.69 18.86
N SER A 110 -4.23 7.76 19.06
CA SER A 110 -2.91 7.89 19.65
C SER A 110 -1.83 7.39 18.70
N ILE A 111 -0.58 7.76 18.95
CA ILE A 111 0.57 7.30 18.18
C ILE A 111 0.95 5.91 18.69
N VAL A 112 0.79 4.92 17.82
CA VAL A 112 1.12 3.49 18.06
C VAL A 112 2.01 2.93 16.95
N ILE A 113 2.68 3.81 16.20
CA ILE A 113 3.35 3.43 14.95
C ILE A 113 4.46 2.39 15.14
N THR A 114 5.16 2.38 16.25
CA THR A 114 6.24 1.42 16.52
C THR A 114 5.71 -0.01 16.63
N ASP A 115 4.61 -0.20 17.35
CA ASP A 115 3.97 -1.50 17.49
C ASP A 115 3.28 -1.88 16.18
N TRP A 116 2.57 -0.93 15.58
CA TRP A 116 1.86 -1.14 14.32
C TRP A 116 2.77 -1.55 13.16
N VAL A 117 3.96 -0.95 13.06
CA VAL A 117 4.96 -1.33 12.05
C VAL A 117 5.46 -2.75 12.27
N GLN A 118 5.66 -3.18 13.51
CA GLN A 118 6.08 -4.56 13.81
C GLN A 118 5.03 -5.57 13.33
N GLU A 119 3.74 -5.31 13.57
CA GLU A 119 2.64 -6.13 13.06
C GLU A 119 2.63 -6.23 11.53
N LEU A 120 2.87 -5.12 10.84
CA LEU A 120 2.92 -5.11 9.38
C LEU A 120 4.14 -5.86 8.84
N LEU A 121 5.29 -5.74 9.51
CA LEU A 121 6.55 -6.37 9.09
C LEU A 121 6.51 -7.90 9.15
N GLU A 122 5.62 -8.52 9.95
CA GLU A 122 5.40 -9.97 9.91
C GLU A 122 4.99 -10.48 8.51
N LEU A 123 4.38 -9.61 7.71
CA LEU A 123 3.94 -9.91 6.36
C LEU A 123 4.91 -9.44 5.28
N GLU A 124 6.06 -8.87 5.65
CA GLU A 124 7.11 -8.40 4.74
C GLU A 124 6.57 -7.61 3.55
N PRO A 125 5.82 -6.49 3.76
CA PRO A 125 5.41 -5.65 2.65
C PRO A 125 6.65 -5.06 1.96
N ALA A 126 6.56 -4.82 0.65
CA ALA A 126 7.68 -4.22 -0.08
C ALA A 126 7.98 -2.78 0.39
N VAL A 127 6.92 -2.02 0.70
CA VAL A 127 7.02 -0.65 1.22
C VAL A 127 5.98 -0.45 2.31
N ILE A 128 6.33 0.29 3.36
CA ILE A 128 5.41 0.89 4.32
C ILE A 128 5.49 2.41 4.17
N SER A 129 4.41 3.06 3.72
CA SER A 129 4.31 4.51 3.63
C SER A 129 3.52 5.05 4.82
N ILE A 130 4.09 5.99 5.58
CA ILE A 130 3.50 6.47 6.84
C ILE A 130 3.18 7.96 6.75
N HIS A 131 1.89 8.30 6.87
CA HIS A 131 1.48 9.69 7.09
C HIS A 131 1.71 10.08 8.54
N GLY A 132 2.47 11.15 8.79
CA GLY A 132 2.91 11.63 10.10
C GLY A 132 1.80 12.18 11.02
N ARG A 133 0.55 11.71 10.85
CA ARG A 133 -0.61 12.08 11.67
C ARG A 133 -1.45 10.87 12.03
N THR A 134 -2.15 10.94 13.18
CA THR A 134 -3.18 9.95 13.52
C THR A 134 -4.45 10.18 12.68
N LEU A 135 -5.39 9.21 12.71
CA LEU A 135 -6.68 9.39 12.06
C LEU A 135 -7.43 10.59 12.67
N VAL A 136 -7.48 10.69 13.99
CA VAL A 136 -8.24 11.74 14.70
C VAL A 136 -7.69 13.15 14.44
N GLN A 137 -6.39 13.26 14.22
CA GLN A 137 -5.78 14.55 13.81
C GLN A 137 -6.27 15.01 12.44
N HIS A 138 -6.63 14.09 11.52
CA HIS A 138 -6.89 14.41 10.12
C HIS A 138 -5.75 15.21 9.48
N TYR A 139 -5.95 16.52 9.34
CA TYR A 139 -4.97 17.49 8.81
C TYR A 139 -4.60 18.57 9.82
N LYS A 140 -5.03 18.42 11.09
CA LYS A 140 -4.73 19.40 12.15
C LYS A 140 -3.33 19.20 12.71
N GLY A 141 -2.70 20.30 13.11
CA GLY A 141 -1.34 20.29 13.65
C GLY A 141 -0.30 19.89 12.60
N GLU A 142 0.91 19.66 13.02
CA GLU A 142 2.03 19.26 12.17
C GLU A 142 2.18 17.74 12.09
N ALA A 143 2.76 17.26 11.00
CA ALA A 143 3.16 15.88 10.85
C ALA A 143 4.31 15.55 11.81
N ASN A 144 4.16 14.50 12.61
CA ASN A 144 5.16 14.06 13.56
C ASN A 144 6.24 13.20 12.85
N TRP A 145 7.31 13.85 12.44
CA TRP A 145 8.42 13.20 11.77
C TRP A 145 9.33 12.41 12.71
N ASP A 146 9.33 12.71 14.00
CA ASP A 146 10.09 11.96 15.01
C ASP A 146 9.46 10.55 15.17
N ALA A 147 8.14 10.47 15.16
CA ALA A 147 7.44 9.18 15.17
C ALA A 147 7.71 8.37 13.88
N ILE A 148 7.81 9.03 12.71
CA ILE A 148 8.22 8.36 11.48
C ILE A 148 9.66 7.86 11.58
N ALA A 149 10.58 8.65 12.16
CA ALA A 149 11.97 8.25 12.37
C ALA A 149 12.08 7.03 13.30
N ALA A 150 11.29 6.99 14.38
CA ALA A 150 11.24 5.82 15.27
C ALA A 150 10.79 4.54 14.52
N ALA A 151 9.80 4.65 13.63
CA ALA A 151 9.40 3.55 12.77
C ALA A 151 10.51 3.15 11.78
N ALA A 152 11.25 4.13 11.24
CA ALA A 152 12.34 3.88 10.31
C ALA A 152 13.48 3.06 10.94
N GLU A 153 13.79 3.29 12.22
CA GLU A 153 14.79 2.50 12.96
C GLU A 153 14.39 1.01 13.06
N ILE A 154 13.11 0.71 13.17
CA ILE A 154 12.60 -0.68 13.21
C ILE A 154 12.71 -1.30 11.82
N VAL A 155 12.20 -0.60 10.79
CA VAL A 155 12.13 -1.09 9.41
C VAL A 155 13.52 -1.30 8.81
N ARG A 156 14.52 -0.50 9.17
CA ARG A 156 15.91 -0.58 8.69
C ARG A 156 16.54 -1.98 8.88
N LYS A 157 16.05 -2.77 9.81
CA LYS A 157 16.55 -4.13 10.10
C LYS A 157 15.92 -5.20 9.19
N THR A 158 15.11 -4.80 8.23
CA THR A 158 14.34 -5.68 7.34
C THR A 158 14.53 -5.27 5.88
N PRO A 159 14.15 -6.10 4.90
CA PRO A 159 14.19 -5.73 3.49
C PRO A 159 13.08 -4.75 3.07
N THR A 160 12.12 -4.45 3.95
CA THR A 160 11.01 -3.52 3.66
C THR A 160 11.52 -2.09 3.53
N LEU A 161 11.06 -1.36 2.53
CA LEU A 161 11.32 0.07 2.43
C LEU A 161 10.31 0.87 3.26
N ILE A 162 10.73 2.03 3.75
CA ILE A 162 9.83 2.95 4.47
C ILE A 162 9.83 4.32 3.80
N PHE A 163 8.63 4.88 3.59
CA PHE A 163 8.42 6.23 3.08
C PHE A 163 7.66 7.07 4.11
N GLY A 164 8.10 8.33 4.25
CA GLY A 164 7.42 9.33 5.08
C GLY A 164 6.49 10.22 4.26
N ASN A 165 5.40 10.69 4.86
CA ASN A 165 4.44 11.60 4.24
C ASN A 165 3.91 12.63 5.23
N GLY A 166 3.74 13.86 4.78
CA GLY A 166 3.12 14.96 5.51
C GLY A 166 4.00 16.21 5.60
N ASP A 167 3.40 17.36 5.31
CA ASP A 167 3.99 18.69 5.42
C ASP A 167 5.32 18.87 4.67
N ILE A 168 5.40 18.32 3.47
CA ILE A 168 6.53 18.50 2.57
C ILE A 168 6.07 19.44 1.45
N HIS A 169 6.69 20.63 1.37
CA HIS A 169 6.31 21.67 0.42
C HIS A 169 7.43 22.02 -0.58
N SER A 170 8.60 21.34 -0.47
CA SER A 170 9.72 21.55 -1.38
C SER A 170 10.63 20.34 -1.48
N LEU A 171 11.40 20.25 -2.56
CA LEU A 171 12.43 19.21 -2.73
C LEU A 171 13.53 19.31 -1.67
N TYR A 172 13.82 20.54 -1.20
CA TYR A 172 14.77 20.73 -0.12
C TYR A 172 14.30 20.08 1.18
N GLN A 173 13.03 20.33 1.56
CA GLN A 173 12.43 19.66 2.73
C GLN A 173 12.38 18.14 2.56
N ALA A 174 12.03 17.64 1.37
CA ALA A 174 12.05 16.22 1.07
C ALA A 174 13.44 15.61 1.34
N ALA A 175 14.50 16.19 0.78
CA ALA A 175 15.86 15.75 0.98
C ALA A 175 16.31 15.86 2.46
N GLN A 176 15.89 16.90 3.15
CA GLN A 176 16.16 17.07 4.57
C GLN A 176 15.50 15.96 5.41
N ARG A 177 14.20 15.69 5.17
CA ARG A 177 13.47 14.62 5.90
C ARG A 177 14.11 13.25 5.67
N ILE A 178 14.47 12.89 4.46
CA ILE A 178 15.16 11.63 4.17
C ILE A 178 16.46 11.51 5.00
N ARG A 179 17.29 12.56 4.99
CA ARG A 179 18.56 12.55 5.74
C ARG A 179 18.40 12.49 7.25
N THR A 180 17.41 13.18 7.80
CA THR A 180 17.25 13.31 9.27
C THR A 180 16.48 12.19 9.90
N THR A 181 15.57 11.53 9.16
CA THR A 181 14.71 10.46 9.70
C THR A 181 15.11 9.06 9.26
N GLY A 182 15.97 8.94 8.25
CA GLY A 182 16.41 7.64 7.75
C GLY A 182 15.36 6.88 6.94
N VAL A 183 14.30 7.55 6.49
CA VAL A 183 13.36 6.96 5.52
C VAL A 183 14.01 6.83 4.15
N HIS A 184 13.59 5.85 3.34
CA HIS A 184 14.11 5.62 2.00
C HIS A 184 13.57 6.61 0.96
N GLY A 185 12.42 7.23 1.25
CA GLY A 185 11.78 8.19 0.38
C GLY A 185 10.64 8.91 1.07
N VAL A 186 10.02 9.86 0.36
CA VAL A 186 8.90 10.65 0.86
C VAL A 186 7.80 10.76 -0.19
N LEU A 187 6.56 10.91 0.30
CA LEU A 187 5.39 11.27 -0.52
C LEU A 187 5.06 12.74 -0.27
N ILE A 188 4.85 13.49 -1.34
CA ILE A 188 4.54 14.92 -1.33
C ILE A 188 3.04 15.12 -1.50
#